data_e35c837ee9d0c65ed8dfe64eab77c32b
#
_entry.id   e35c837ee9d0c65ed8dfe64eab77c32b
#
_cell.length_a   1.000
_cell.length_b   1.000
_cell.length_c   1.000
_cell.angle_alpha   90.00
_cell.angle_beta   90.00
_cell.angle_gamma   90.00
#
_symmetry.space_group_name_H-M   'P 1'
#
loop_
_entity.id
_entity.type
_entity.pdbx_description
1 polymer ?
#
loop_
_entity_poly.entity_id
_entity_poly.type
_entity_poly.pdbx_seq_one_letter_code
_entity_poly.pdbx_strand_id
1 'polypeptide(L)'
;MFVRSGILAASILLSVTSCAAPSLEDAQRHVMPLGQTSFAQYAADAKAWIGANRSFVLDTDEGRKMELEANLPKEYRPEHSDGRGILLVHGLGDSPWSFSDIAQSLAANGILVRTVLLPGCGTQPADMMPATADDWRRVVQEQADILSREVDEMWLGGYSTGCNLVLDYADANPGRTKGFVLFSPAVEVRPPFAWAASFVSNFRDWLVTPEIRSSTSWCR
;
A
#
# COMPACT_ATOMS: atom_id res chain seq x y z
N MET A 1 -58.92 6.05 38.97
CA MET A 1 -57.90 7.13 38.88
C MET A 1 -56.68 6.48 38.22
N PHE A 2 -56.63 6.57 36.89
CA PHE A 2 -55.57 5.90 36.09
C PHE A 2 -54.48 6.93 35.73
N VAL A 3 -53.26 6.71 36.21
CA VAL A 3 -52.10 7.51 35.87
C VAL A 3 -51.49 6.91 34.58
N ARG A 4 -51.52 7.64 33.48
CA ARG A 4 -50.85 7.33 32.22
C ARG A 4 -49.38 7.80 32.33
N SER A 5 -48.44 6.87 32.43
CA SER A 5 -47.02 7.14 32.28
C SER A 5 -46.70 7.27 30.78
N GLY A 6 -46.40 8.49 30.37
CA GLY A 6 -45.88 8.76 29.03
C GLY A 6 -44.39 8.45 28.97
N ILE A 7 -44.00 7.52 28.12
CA ILE A 7 -42.60 7.24 27.78
C ILE A 7 -42.21 8.24 26.70
N LEU A 8 -41.37 9.22 27.05
CA LEU A 8 -40.69 10.06 26.05
C LEU A 8 -39.56 9.21 25.41
N ALA A 9 -39.77 8.81 24.16
CA ALA A 9 -38.73 8.27 23.33
C ALA A 9 -37.86 9.42 22.82
N ALA A 10 -36.67 9.59 23.41
CA ALA A 10 -35.66 10.51 22.91
C ALA A 10 -35.00 9.88 21.69
N SER A 11 -35.38 10.30 20.49
CA SER A 11 -34.70 9.93 19.24
C SER A 11 -33.38 10.67 19.17
N ILE A 12 -32.29 9.96 19.51
CA ILE A 12 -30.91 10.45 19.23
C ILE A 12 -30.69 10.31 17.74
N LEU A 13 -30.83 11.41 16.98
CA LEU A 13 -30.29 11.48 15.63
C LEU A 13 -28.76 11.48 15.71
N LEU A 14 -28.14 10.33 15.50
CA LEU A 14 -26.72 10.30 15.13
C LEU A 14 -26.61 10.90 13.72
N SER A 15 -26.15 12.15 13.64
CA SER A 15 -25.66 12.72 12.40
C SER A 15 -24.34 12.05 12.04
N VAL A 16 -24.40 10.97 11.27
CA VAL A 16 -23.24 10.41 10.57
C VAL A 16 -22.89 11.44 9.49
N THR A 17 -21.85 12.23 9.74
CA THR A 17 -21.20 13.01 8.70
C THR A 17 -20.65 11.99 7.68
N SER A 18 -21.41 11.77 6.63
CA SER A 18 -20.98 10.96 5.49
C SER A 18 -19.79 11.67 4.84
N CYS A 19 -18.58 11.14 5.03
CA CYS A 19 -17.50 11.47 4.12
C CYS A 19 -17.94 11.01 2.73
N ALA A 20 -18.07 11.94 1.80
CA ALA A 20 -18.46 11.62 0.43
C ALA A 20 -17.43 10.63 -0.14
N ALA A 21 -17.90 9.49 -0.64
CA ALA A 21 -17.01 8.57 -1.34
C ALA A 21 -16.44 9.29 -2.57
N PRO A 22 -15.13 9.16 -2.84
CA PRO A 22 -14.55 9.74 -4.04
C PRO A 22 -15.27 9.21 -5.27
N SER A 23 -15.69 10.10 -6.16
CA SER A 23 -16.33 9.70 -7.42
C SER A 23 -15.25 9.15 -8.38
N LEU A 24 -15.63 8.21 -9.25
CA LEU A 24 -14.76 7.74 -10.32
C LEU A 24 -14.38 8.87 -11.31
N GLU A 25 -15.19 9.94 -11.36
CA GLU A 25 -14.93 11.12 -12.18
C GLU A 25 -13.81 12.00 -11.60
N ASP A 26 -13.62 12.00 -10.27
CA ASP A 26 -12.51 12.69 -9.61
C ASP A 26 -11.21 11.88 -9.67
N ALA A 27 -11.29 10.60 -9.97
CA ALA A 27 -10.17 9.70 -10.17
C ALA A 27 -9.55 9.91 -11.57
N GLN A 28 -9.03 11.11 -11.84
CA GLN A 28 -8.08 11.25 -12.95
C GLN A 28 -6.93 10.28 -12.66
N ARG A 29 -6.42 9.63 -13.72
CA ARG A 29 -5.32 8.64 -13.58
C ARG A 29 -4.04 9.32 -13.07
N HIS A 30 -4.04 9.65 -11.80
CA HIS A 30 -2.89 10.16 -11.08
C HIS A 30 -2.07 8.99 -10.57
N VAL A 31 -1.22 8.45 -11.43
CA VAL A 31 -0.25 7.42 -11.05
C VAL A 31 1.13 8.05 -11.09
N MET A 32 1.92 7.83 -10.04
CA MET A 32 3.30 8.29 -10.02
C MET A 32 4.05 7.79 -11.26
N PRO A 33 4.79 8.63 -11.96
CA PRO A 33 5.60 8.21 -13.11
C PRO A 33 6.57 7.11 -12.74
N LEU A 34 6.68 6.09 -13.59
CA LEU A 34 7.64 4.98 -13.49
C LEU A 34 8.68 5.11 -14.59
N GLY A 35 9.73 4.28 -14.54
CA GLY A 35 10.82 4.27 -15.52
C GLY A 35 12.10 4.94 -15.06
N GLN A 36 12.26 5.11 -13.72
CA GLN A 36 13.50 5.62 -13.15
C GLN A 36 14.66 4.63 -13.36
N THR A 37 15.87 5.17 -13.50
CA THR A 37 17.07 4.36 -13.73
C THR A 37 17.85 4.04 -12.45
N SER A 38 17.49 4.68 -11.32
CA SER A 38 18.09 4.46 -10.01
C SER A 38 17.05 4.56 -8.91
N PHE A 39 17.34 3.92 -7.76
CA PHE A 39 16.47 4.02 -6.59
C PHE A 39 16.40 5.46 -6.04
N ALA A 40 17.50 6.19 -6.08
CA ALA A 40 17.53 7.58 -5.61
C ALA A 40 16.57 8.48 -6.43
N GLN A 41 16.52 8.30 -7.74
CA GLN A 41 15.57 9.02 -8.60
C GLN A 41 14.13 8.59 -8.27
N TYR A 42 13.87 7.29 -8.13
CA TYR A 42 12.55 6.78 -7.76
C TYR A 42 12.06 7.37 -6.43
N ALA A 43 12.91 7.39 -5.41
CA ALA A 43 12.55 7.95 -4.11
C ALA A 43 12.33 9.47 -4.16
N ALA A 44 13.11 10.20 -4.96
CA ALA A 44 12.93 11.63 -5.17
C ALA A 44 11.62 11.96 -5.89
N ASP A 45 11.31 11.22 -6.95
CA ASP A 45 10.06 11.38 -7.70
C ASP A 45 8.85 11.01 -6.85
N ALA A 46 8.93 9.93 -6.06
CA ALA A 46 7.89 9.55 -5.11
C ALA A 46 7.65 10.65 -4.06
N LYS A 47 8.71 11.25 -3.53
CA LYS A 47 8.61 12.35 -2.57
C LYS A 47 7.92 13.57 -3.18
N ALA A 48 8.30 13.96 -4.38
CA ALA A 48 7.68 15.08 -5.09
C ALA A 48 6.21 14.79 -5.38
N TRP A 49 5.92 13.56 -5.85
CA TRP A 49 4.57 13.12 -6.16
C TRP A 49 3.65 13.12 -4.93
N ILE A 50 4.07 12.49 -3.83
CA ILE A 50 3.29 12.44 -2.58
C ILE A 50 3.09 13.86 -2.06
N GLY A 51 4.16 14.68 -2.02
CA GLY A 51 4.09 16.04 -1.52
C GLY A 51 3.09 16.93 -2.29
N ALA A 52 2.94 16.69 -3.59
CA ALA A 52 2.02 17.43 -4.44
C ALA A 52 0.56 16.93 -4.41
N ASN A 53 0.35 15.63 -4.14
CA ASN A 53 -0.94 14.98 -4.33
C ASN A 53 -1.56 14.41 -3.05
N ARG A 54 -0.83 14.39 -1.93
CA ARG A 54 -1.35 13.83 -0.69
C ARG A 54 -2.39 14.74 -0.04
N SER A 55 -3.51 14.15 0.32
CA SER A 55 -4.47 14.75 1.24
C SER A 55 -3.98 14.56 2.67
N PHE A 56 -3.23 15.57 3.19
CA PHE A 56 -2.71 15.51 4.55
C PHE A 56 -3.84 15.60 5.58
N VAL A 57 -3.75 14.77 6.62
CA VAL A 57 -4.71 14.72 7.72
C VAL A 57 -4.27 15.66 8.86
N LEU A 58 -2.96 15.76 9.08
CA LEU A 58 -2.38 16.61 10.11
C LEU A 58 -2.06 18.00 9.55
N ASP A 59 -2.54 19.05 10.23
CA ASP A 59 -2.43 20.44 9.76
C ASP A 59 -1.13 21.13 10.18
N THR A 60 -0.30 20.50 11.03
CA THR A 60 0.99 21.04 11.44
C THR A 60 2.09 20.65 10.45
N ASP A 61 3.14 21.46 10.34
CA ASP A 61 4.28 21.17 9.48
C ASP A 61 4.99 19.86 9.87
N GLU A 62 5.15 19.61 11.17
CA GLU A 62 5.68 18.35 11.70
C GLU A 62 4.78 17.16 11.35
N GLY A 63 3.47 17.33 11.47
CA GLY A 63 2.49 16.31 11.13
C GLY A 63 2.53 15.96 9.65
N ARG A 64 2.51 16.96 8.78
CA ARG A 64 2.62 16.78 7.32
C ARG A 64 3.94 16.11 6.92
N LYS A 65 5.05 16.51 7.57
CA LYS A 65 6.34 15.88 7.37
C LYS A 65 6.32 14.41 7.81
N MET A 66 5.74 14.09 8.95
CA MET A 66 5.62 12.72 9.44
C MET A 66 4.78 11.86 8.49
N GLU A 67 3.64 12.36 8.02
CA GLU A 67 2.81 11.66 7.04
C GLU A 67 3.53 11.42 5.71
N LEU A 68 4.27 12.43 5.23
CA LEU A 68 5.09 12.31 4.02
C LEU A 68 6.12 11.19 4.21
N GLU A 69 6.93 11.28 5.27
CA GLU A 69 7.99 10.31 5.57
C GLU A 69 7.49 8.88 5.76
N ALA A 70 6.28 8.69 6.29
CA ALA A 70 5.67 7.38 6.45
C ALA A 70 5.25 6.73 5.12
N ASN A 71 5.12 7.51 4.05
CA ASN A 71 4.69 7.00 2.76
C ASN A 71 5.83 6.92 1.73
N LEU A 72 7.03 7.39 2.07
CA LEU A 72 8.16 7.36 1.14
C LEU A 72 8.75 5.95 0.99
N PRO A 73 9.08 5.54 -0.24
CA PRO A 73 10.01 4.43 -0.44
C PRO A 73 11.37 4.83 0.11
N LYS A 74 12.02 3.90 0.82
CA LYS A 74 13.28 4.16 1.51
C LYS A 74 14.34 3.13 1.17
N GLU A 75 15.59 3.59 1.19
CA GLU A 75 16.76 2.75 1.15
C GLU A 75 17.45 2.77 2.51
N TYR A 76 17.76 1.59 3.02
CA TYR A 76 18.53 1.38 4.24
C TYR A 76 19.84 0.70 3.85
N ARG A 77 20.92 1.51 3.80
CA ARG A 77 22.24 1.01 3.46
C ARG A 77 22.95 0.50 4.71
N PRO A 78 23.49 -0.72 4.66
CA PRO A 78 24.34 -1.22 5.74
C PRO A 78 25.65 -0.43 5.77
N GLU A 79 26.26 -0.31 6.94
CA GLU A 79 27.60 0.26 7.09
C GLU A 79 28.66 -0.64 6.40
N HIS A 80 28.47 -1.96 6.54
CA HIS A 80 29.27 -2.98 5.86
C HIS A 80 28.32 -3.93 5.12
N SER A 81 28.37 -3.89 3.78
CA SER A 81 27.53 -4.78 2.96
C SER A 81 28.15 -6.18 2.89
N ASP A 82 27.30 -7.19 2.99
CA ASP A 82 27.67 -8.59 2.77
C ASP A 82 27.30 -9.11 1.36
N GLY A 83 26.95 -8.20 0.45
CA GLY A 83 26.55 -8.50 -0.93
C GLY A 83 25.08 -8.87 -1.09
N ARG A 84 24.31 -8.98 0.00
CA ARG A 84 22.89 -9.28 -0.06
C ARG A 84 22.04 -8.02 -0.13
N GLY A 85 20.94 -8.10 -0.89
CA GLY A 85 19.93 -7.05 -0.91
C GLY A 85 18.53 -7.62 -0.88
N ILE A 86 17.59 -6.86 -0.34
CA ILE A 86 16.18 -7.22 -0.30
C ILE A 86 15.29 -6.06 -0.72
N LEU A 87 14.33 -6.35 -1.60
CA LEU A 87 13.24 -5.44 -1.93
C LEU A 87 11.99 -5.83 -1.13
N LEU A 88 11.41 -4.90 -0.39
CA LEU A 88 10.23 -5.11 0.45
C LEU A 88 9.01 -4.41 -0.15
N VAL A 89 7.95 -5.18 -0.36
CA VAL A 89 6.71 -4.75 -1.02
C VAL A 89 5.54 -4.82 -0.04
N HIS A 90 4.95 -3.67 0.28
CA HIS A 90 3.83 -3.57 1.23
C HIS A 90 2.52 -4.14 0.67
N GLY A 91 1.53 -4.28 1.55
CA GLY A 91 0.20 -4.78 1.21
C GLY A 91 -0.71 -3.72 0.58
N LEU A 92 -1.89 -4.17 0.15
CA LEU A 92 -2.94 -3.28 -0.36
C LEU A 92 -3.38 -2.31 0.74
N GLY A 93 -3.42 -1.03 0.41
CA GLY A 93 -3.84 0.00 1.37
C GLY A 93 -2.84 0.28 2.50
N ASP A 94 -1.62 -0.18 2.37
CA ASP A 94 -0.52 -0.01 3.31
C ASP A 94 0.53 0.97 2.75
N SER A 95 1.66 1.11 3.43
CA SER A 95 2.76 1.98 3.03
C SER A 95 4.12 1.34 3.33
N PRO A 96 5.22 1.87 2.77
CA PRO A 96 6.58 1.42 3.08
C PRO A 96 6.93 1.45 4.57
N TRP A 97 6.21 2.24 5.36
CA TRP A 97 6.41 2.36 6.81
C TRP A 97 6.32 1.03 7.56
N SER A 98 5.44 0.13 7.12
CA SER A 98 5.24 -1.19 7.76
C SER A 98 6.51 -2.02 7.86
N PHE A 99 7.49 -1.73 7.03
CA PHE A 99 8.78 -2.43 7.04
C PHE A 99 9.89 -1.69 7.77
N SER A 100 9.63 -0.53 8.38
CA SER A 100 10.69 0.33 8.92
C SER A 100 11.61 -0.38 9.91
N ASP A 101 11.04 -1.10 10.88
CA ASP A 101 11.82 -1.78 11.93
C ASP A 101 12.60 -2.98 11.37
N ILE A 102 11.94 -3.76 10.51
CA ILE A 102 12.57 -4.91 9.85
C ILE A 102 13.71 -4.43 8.93
N ALA A 103 13.48 -3.37 8.16
CA ALA A 103 14.47 -2.82 7.25
C ALA A 103 15.70 -2.29 7.99
N GLN A 104 15.51 -1.60 9.10
CA GLN A 104 16.61 -1.13 9.95
C GLN A 104 17.41 -2.31 10.52
N SER A 105 16.70 -3.33 11.03
CA SER A 105 17.34 -4.53 11.57
C SER A 105 18.14 -5.29 10.52
N LEU A 106 17.62 -5.47 9.32
CA LEU A 106 18.31 -6.14 8.21
C LEU A 106 19.54 -5.32 7.76
N ALA A 107 19.42 -4.01 7.65
CA ALA A 107 20.55 -3.15 7.29
C ALA A 107 21.65 -3.17 8.34
N ALA A 108 21.30 -3.18 9.63
CA ALA A 108 22.28 -3.35 10.71
C ALA A 108 23.04 -4.69 10.65
N ASN A 109 22.50 -5.69 9.92
CA ASN A 109 23.09 -7.00 9.69
C ASN A 109 23.68 -7.19 8.28
N GLY A 110 24.05 -6.11 7.60
CA GLY A 110 24.83 -6.16 6.36
C GLY A 110 24.01 -6.21 5.07
N ILE A 111 22.67 -6.19 5.15
CA ILE A 111 21.78 -6.35 3.99
C ILE A 111 21.36 -4.96 3.46
N LEU A 112 21.51 -4.70 2.16
CA LEU A 112 20.93 -3.54 1.51
C LEU A 112 19.41 -3.72 1.42
N VAL A 113 18.63 -2.83 2.06
CA VAL A 113 17.16 -2.93 2.04
C VAL A 113 16.55 -1.78 1.28
N ARG A 114 15.60 -2.07 0.40
CA ARG A 114 14.77 -1.09 -0.27
C ARG A 114 13.30 -1.41 -0.07
N THR A 115 12.50 -0.39 0.14
CA THR A 115 11.04 -0.50 0.18
C THR A 115 10.46 0.19 -1.05
N VAL A 116 9.32 -0.29 -1.54
CA VAL A 116 8.59 0.35 -2.65
C VAL A 116 7.28 0.92 -2.18
N LEU A 117 6.78 1.94 -2.89
CA LEU A 117 5.42 2.44 -2.76
C LEU A 117 4.61 1.94 -3.95
N LEU A 118 3.54 1.21 -3.70
CA LEU A 118 2.64 0.73 -4.75
C LEU A 118 1.85 1.91 -5.35
N PRO A 119 1.75 2.01 -6.69
CA PRO A 119 0.92 3.01 -7.37
C PRO A 119 -0.50 3.09 -6.80
N GLY A 120 -0.98 4.29 -6.57
CA GLY A 120 -2.26 4.56 -5.94
C GLY A 120 -2.23 4.65 -4.41
N CYS A 121 -1.13 4.26 -3.76
CA CYS A 121 -0.93 4.45 -2.32
C CYS A 121 -0.14 5.72 -2.01
N GLY A 122 -0.21 6.18 -0.76
CA GLY A 122 0.59 7.29 -0.25
C GLY A 122 0.02 8.69 -0.48
N THR A 123 -0.99 8.86 -1.32
CA THR A 123 -1.62 10.15 -1.65
C THR A 123 -3.02 10.28 -1.05
N GLN A 124 -4.04 9.81 -1.74
CA GLN A 124 -5.42 9.80 -1.27
C GLN A 124 -6.13 8.51 -1.70
N PRO A 125 -7.21 8.08 -1.00
CA PRO A 125 -7.91 6.83 -1.31
C PRO A 125 -8.43 6.72 -2.74
N ALA A 126 -8.80 7.85 -3.36
CA ALA A 126 -9.29 7.89 -4.74
C ALA A 126 -8.25 7.42 -5.76
N ASP A 127 -6.97 7.65 -5.50
CA ASP A 127 -5.88 7.33 -6.42
C ASP A 127 -5.61 5.81 -6.54
N MET A 128 -6.14 5.01 -5.60
CA MET A 128 -6.11 3.56 -5.72
C MET A 128 -7.07 3.01 -6.77
N MET A 129 -8.13 3.73 -7.11
CA MET A 129 -9.16 3.24 -8.02
C MET A 129 -8.67 3.07 -9.46
N PRO A 130 -7.87 4.01 -10.02
CA PRO A 130 -7.29 3.86 -11.35
C PRO A 130 -6.03 3.00 -11.39
N ALA A 131 -5.42 2.67 -10.24
CA ALA A 131 -4.23 1.83 -10.17
C ALA A 131 -4.57 0.38 -10.56
N THR A 132 -3.76 -0.21 -11.42
CA THR A 132 -3.95 -1.57 -11.91
C THR A 132 -2.92 -2.53 -11.32
N ALA A 133 -3.21 -3.83 -11.36
CA ALA A 133 -2.23 -4.85 -11.00
C ALA A 133 -0.95 -4.79 -11.88
N ASP A 134 -1.08 -4.34 -13.12
CA ASP A 134 0.07 -4.18 -14.02
C ASP A 134 0.95 -2.99 -13.63
N ASP A 135 0.36 -1.90 -13.11
CA ASP A 135 1.13 -0.79 -12.54
C ASP A 135 1.95 -1.28 -11.32
N TRP A 136 1.35 -2.14 -10.49
CA TRP A 136 2.04 -2.73 -9.32
C TRP A 136 3.15 -3.71 -9.71
N ARG A 137 2.89 -4.59 -10.68
CA ARG A 137 3.92 -5.50 -11.23
C ARG A 137 5.08 -4.72 -11.79
N ARG A 138 4.78 -3.65 -12.52
CA ARG A 138 5.79 -2.81 -13.15
C ARG A 138 6.72 -2.15 -12.14
N VAL A 139 6.21 -1.56 -11.06
CA VAL A 139 7.09 -0.95 -10.05
C VAL A 139 7.96 -1.99 -9.36
N VAL A 140 7.42 -3.19 -9.05
CA VAL A 140 8.20 -4.28 -8.47
C VAL A 140 9.30 -4.74 -9.44
N GLN A 141 8.96 -4.92 -10.73
CA GLN A 141 9.92 -5.31 -11.77
C GLN A 141 11.05 -4.27 -11.89
N GLU A 142 10.72 -3.00 -12.04
CA GLU A 142 11.71 -1.93 -12.22
C GLU A 142 12.62 -1.80 -10.99
N GLN A 143 12.08 -1.84 -9.77
CA GLN A 143 12.88 -1.70 -8.56
C GLN A 143 13.70 -2.95 -8.22
N ALA A 144 13.20 -4.14 -8.52
CA ALA A 144 13.97 -5.37 -8.42
C ALA A 144 15.14 -5.40 -9.43
N ASP A 145 14.88 -4.96 -10.65
CA ASP A 145 15.92 -4.85 -11.68
C ASP A 145 17.01 -3.85 -11.31
N ILE A 146 16.65 -2.74 -10.67
CA ILE A 146 17.63 -1.77 -10.16
C ILE A 146 18.44 -2.38 -9.02
N LEU A 147 17.78 -3.02 -8.04
CA LEU A 147 18.47 -3.65 -6.90
C LEU A 147 19.42 -4.75 -7.36
N SER A 148 19.00 -5.61 -8.29
CA SER A 148 19.80 -6.74 -8.77
C SER A 148 21.12 -6.36 -9.45
N ARG A 149 21.30 -5.09 -9.83
CA ARG A 149 22.57 -4.59 -10.40
C ARG A 149 23.57 -4.15 -9.34
N GLU A 150 23.10 -4.00 -8.10
CA GLU A 150 23.89 -3.43 -7.01
C GLU A 150 24.25 -4.47 -5.94
N VAL A 151 23.71 -5.70 -6.03
CA VAL A 151 23.91 -6.76 -5.04
C VAL A 151 24.27 -8.08 -5.70
N ASP A 152 25.01 -8.93 -4.98
CA ASP A 152 25.37 -10.27 -5.45
C ASP A 152 24.21 -11.26 -5.31
N GLU A 153 23.44 -11.12 -4.25
CA GLU A 153 22.27 -11.95 -3.96
C GLU A 153 21.04 -11.08 -3.69
N MET A 154 20.04 -11.15 -4.56
CA MET A 154 18.78 -10.46 -4.39
C MET A 154 17.73 -11.34 -3.72
N TRP A 155 17.11 -10.80 -2.68
CA TRP A 155 15.96 -11.35 -2.00
C TRP A 155 14.73 -10.47 -2.23
N LEU A 156 13.56 -11.06 -2.15
CA LEU A 156 12.30 -10.33 -2.22
C LEU A 156 11.47 -10.60 -0.96
N GLY A 157 10.85 -9.55 -0.42
CA GLY A 157 9.94 -9.68 0.71
C GLY A 157 8.62 -9.00 0.42
N GLY A 158 7.53 -9.57 0.93
CA GLY A 158 6.20 -9.01 0.73
C GLY A 158 5.28 -9.19 1.93
N TYR A 159 4.33 -8.29 2.06
CA TYR A 159 3.23 -8.40 3.01
C TYR A 159 1.90 -8.47 2.25
N SER A 160 1.04 -9.44 2.57
CA SER A 160 -0.29 -9.62 1.97
C SER A 160 -0.23 -9.60 0.43
N THR A 161 -0.84 -8.63 -0.25
CA THR A 161 -0.77 -8.42 -1.71
C THR A 161 0.68 -8.29 -2.21
N GLY A 162 1.57 -7.67 -1.42
CA GLY A 162 2.99 -7.59 -1.75
C GLY A 162 3.65 -8.96 -1.92
N CYS A 163 3.21 -9.99 -1.17
CA CYS A 163 3.67 -11.36 -1.37
C CYS A 163 3.34 -11.88 -2.77
N ASN A 164 2.13 -11.62 -3.25
CA ASN A 164 1.71 -12.07 -4.58
C ASN A 164 2.54 -11.40 -5.67
N LEU A 165 2.84 -10.10 -5.51
CA LEU A 165 3.65 -9.35 -6.47
C LEU A 165 5.10 -9.84 -6.53
N VAL A 166 5.72 -10.18 -5.39
CA VAL A 166 7.08 -10.72 -5.38
C VAL A 166 7.14 -12.14 -5.94
N LEU A 167 6.09 -12.94 -5.74
CA LEU A 167 5.97 -14.27 -6.35
C LEU A 167 5.75 -14.18 -7.86
N ASP A 168 4.89 -13.25 -8.33
CA ASP A 168 4.69 -12.95 -9.75
C ASP A 168 6.02 -12.56 -10.42
N TYR A 169 6.81 -11.70 -9.76
CA TYR A 169 8.15 -11.33 -10.27
C TYR A 169 9.05 -12.55 -10.43
N ALA A 170 9.07 -13.43 -9.44
CA ALA A 170 9.92 -14.60 -9.47
C ALA A 170 9.54 -15.63 -10.54
N ASP A 171 8.23 -15.80 -10.74
CA ASP A 171 7.73 -16.68 -11.81
C ASP A 171 8.11 -16.14 -13.19
N ALA A 172 7.99 -14.82 -13.38
CA ALA A 172 8.38 -14.15 -14.62
C ALA A 172 9.91 -14.07 -14.83
N ASN A 173 10.72 -14.18 -13.77
CA ASN A 173 12.18 -14.01 -13.79
C ASN A 173 12.90 -15.16 -13.08
N PRO A 174 12.81 -16.40 -13.56
CA PRO A 174 13.38 -17.58 -12.89
C PRO A 174 14.90 -17.44 -12.68
N GLY A 175 15.34 -17.76 -11.47
CA GLY A 175 16.76 -17.74 -11.11
C GLY A 175 17.35 -16.37 -10.75
N ARG A 176 16.57 -15.26 -10.86
CA ARG A 176 17.02 -13.91 -10.48
C ARG A 176 16.91 -13.61 -8.99
N THR A 177 16.13 -14.37 -8.27
CA THR A 177 15.87 -14.20 -6.84
C THR A 177 16.45 -15.38 -6.07
N LYS A 178 17.20 -15.09 -5.00
CA LYS A 178 17.79 -16.09 -4.12
C LYS A 178 16.77 -16.74 -3.19
N GLY A 179 15.79 -15.96 -2.75
CA GLY A 179 14.73 -16.43 -1.87
C GLY A 179 13.71 -15.35 -1.52
N PHE A 180 12.73 -15.73 -0.69
CA PHE A 180 11.60 -14.89 -0.31
C PHE A 180 11.43 -14.82 1.19
N VAL A 181 10.89 -13.67 1.65
CA VAL A 181 10.34 -13.48 2.99
C VAL A 181 8.88 -13.05 2.84
N LEU A 182 7.94 -13.92 3.17
CA LEU A 182 6.52 -13.70 2.94
C LEU A 182 5.78 -13.53 4.28
N PHE A 183 5.16 -12.37 4.46
CA PHE A 183 4.36 -12.04 5.63
C PHE A 183 2.87 -12.10 5.26
N SER A 184 2.14 -13.06 5.83
CA SER A 184 0.70 -13.25 5.61
C SER A 184 0.31 -13.25 4.12
N PRO A 185 0.88 -14.15 3.29
CA PRO A 185 0.61 -14.17 1.85
C PRO A 185 -0.86 -14.42 1.56
N ALA A 186 -1.42 -13.63 0.63
CA ALA A 186 -2.81 -13.73 0.21
C ALA A 186 -2.99 -14.76 -0.93
N VAL A 187 -2.40 -15.96 -0.79
CA VAL A 187 -2.37 -16.99 -1.85
C VAL A 187 -3.68 -17.76 -2.00
N GLU A 188 -4.45 -17.88 -0.92
CA GLU A 188 -5.77 -18.50 -0.97
C GLU A 188 -6.66 -17.93 0.13
N VAL A 189 -7.77 -17.33 -0.26
CA VAL A 189 -8.83 -16.97 0.68
C VAL A 189 -9.79 -18.14 0.78
N ARG A 190 -9.74 -18.91 1.88
CA ARG A 190 -10.68 -19.97 2.22
C ARG A 190 -11.59 -19.57 3.39
N PRO A 191 -12.46 -18.58 3.27
CA PRO A 191 -13.50 -18.43 4.26
C PRO A 191 -14.61 -19.46 3.91
N PRO A 192 -15.38 -19.92 4.92
CA PRO A 192 -16.55 -20.76 4.67
C PRO A 192 -17.56 -20.15 3.69
N PHE A 193 -17.37 -18.87 3.34
CA PHE A 193 -18.19 -18.11 2.41
C PHE A 193 -17.40 -17.58 1.18
N ALA A 194 -16.30 -18.23 0.75
CA ALA A 194 -15.52 -17.80 -0.43
C ALA A 194 -16.38 -17.71 -1.70
N TRP A 195 -17.39 -18.58 -1.83
CA TRP A 195 -18.38 -18.49 -2.90
C TRP A 195 -19.21 -17.21 -2.85
N ALA A 196 -19.47 -16.66 -1.66
CA ALA A 196 -20.18 -15.40 -1.49
C ALA A 196 -19.35 -14.19 -1.95
N ALA A 197 -18.02 -14.26 -1.88
CA ALA A 197 -17.16 -13.19 -2.39
C ALA A 197 -17.31 -13.01 -3.90
N SER A 198 -17.40 -14.10 -4.67
CA SER A 198 -17.69 -14.05 -6.10
C SER A 198 -19.12 -13.56 -6.39
N PHE A 199 -20.08 -13.97 -5.55
CA PHE A 199 -21.45 -13.49 -5.65
C PHE A 199 -21.54 -11.99 -5.33
N VAL A 200 -20.88 -11.54 -4.25
CA VAL A 200 -20.82 -10.13 -3.86
C VAL A 200 -20.09 -9.28 -4.91
N SER A 201 -19.03 -9.79 -5.55
CA SER A 201 -18.34 -9.08 -6.61
C SER A 201 -19.20 -8.84 -7.85
N ASN A 202 -20.07 -9.79 -8.20
CA ASN A 202 -21.01 -9.66 -9.32
C ASN A 202 -22.16 -8.68 -9.01
N PHE A 203 -22.47 -8.47 -7.72
CA PHE A 203 -23.46 -7.50 -7.26
C PHE A 203 -22.82 -6.25 -6.61
N ARG A 204 -21.51 -6.08 -6.80
CA ARG A 204 -20.71 -5.02 -6.17
C ARG A 204 -21.35 -3.64 -6.28
N ASP A 205 -21.83 -3.27 -7.45
CA ASP A 205 -22.40 -1.95 -7.72
C ASP A 205 -23.78 -1.74 -7.05
N TRP A 206 -24.41 -2.83 -6.66
CA TRP A 206 -25.70 -2.80 -5.97
C TRP A 206 -25.59 -2.96 -4.44
N LEU A 207 -24.61 -3.74 -3.96
CA LEU A 207 -24.42 -4.01 -2.52
C LEU A 207 -23.40 -3.10 -1.85
N VAL A 208 -22.47 -2.52 -2.60
CA VAL A 208 -21.48 -1.59 -2.05
C VAL A 208 -22.08 -0.21 -2.02
N THR A 209 -22.68 0.13 -0.88
CA THR A 209 -23.11 1.52 -0.61
C THR A 209 -21.89 2.46 -0.64
N PRO A 210 -22.08 3.75 -0.91
CA PRO A 210 -21.02 4.76 -0.85
C PRO A 210 -20.22 4.73 0.46
N GLU A 211 -20.85 4.36 1.57
CA GLU A 211 -20.24 4.26 2.89
C GLU A 211 -19.19 3.14 3.00
N ILE A 212 -19.40 2.00 2.31
CA ILE A 212 -18.40 0.93 2.30
C ILE A 212 -17.19 1.32 1.44
N ARG A 213 -17.40 2.11 0.38
CA ARG A 213 -16.31 2.65 -0.43
C ARG A 213 -15.45 3.67 0.35
N SER A 214 -16.04 4.40 1.31
CA SER A 214 -15.31 5.35 2.14
C SER A 214 -14.44 4.69 3.22
N SER A 215 -14.65 3.41 3.52
CA SER A 215 -13.84 2.67 4.49
C SER A 215 -12.46 2.26 3.97
N THR A 216 -12.09 2.64 2.74
CA THR A 216 -10.71 2.53 2.23
C THR A 216 -9.78 3.59 2.86
N SER A 217 -9.93 3.83 4.17
CA SER A 217 -9.01 4.65 4.97
C SER A 217 -7.61 4.02 5.13
N TRP A 218 -7.32 2.97 4.38
CA TRP A 218 -6.14 2.13 4.51
C TRP A 218 -4.86 2.73 3.93
N CYS A 219 -4.98 3.75 3.07
CA CYS A 219 -3.82 4.49 2.56
C CYS A 219 -3.57 5.82 3.29
N ARG A 220 -4.03 5.94 4.54
CA ARG A 220 -3.75 7.10 5.39
C ARG A 220 -2.43 6.96 6.11
#